data_d0cdcdf4d3f6c929865232bd30578f4b
#
_entry.id   d0cdcdf4d3f6c929865232bd30578f4b
#
_cell.length_a   1.000
_cell.length_b   1.000
_cell.length_c   1.000
_cell.angle_alpha   90.00
_cell.angle_beta   90.00
_cell.angle_gamma   90.00
#
_symmetry.space_group_name_H-M   'P 1'
#
loop_
_entity.id
_entity.type
_entity.pdbx_description
1 polymer ?
#
loop_
_entity_poly.entity_id
_entity_poly.type
_entity_poly.pdbx_seq_one_letter_code
_entity_poly.pdbx_strand_id
1 'polypeptide(L)'
;MEGRHIAVIGGGINGVMSAWALLDRGYRVSLFEAGQLIGATSRASSKMLHGGLRYLEQGRIGMVREALLERRWWLERGTGLAAPFRMHIPLYRGKGRPGWMIRAGTLLYDLLALGSKLPRSARHSRDHTLAAIPGLQEQGLLGSVSYWDVRMDDEALGRWAAEQLIRRGLQCHSGLPILRLATNGELECAGKVRKFDAVVNATGPWATQLLEQSGIACPWKLLAVRGSHLVVARPLREGCLFQQDDGRVVFYLPFRNLAILGTTEARADPRDPVCASETEVEELLAIHARHVRPALRRDEIVEVMAGLRPIVVPRGKEGADTRTASRESLTVRTGKVVTLLGGKWTTARQQGLSVADEIDRICGRT
;
A
#
# COMPACT_ATOMS: atom_id res chain seq x y z
N MET A 1 12.20 11.26 34.67
CA MET A 1 11.62 9.91 34.42
C MET A 1 12.15 9.49 33.06
N GLU A 2 12.97 8.44 32.98
CA GLU A 2 13.36 7.86 31.67
C GLU A 2 12.10 7.41 30.93
N GLY A 3 11.91 7.90 29.72
CA GLY A 3 10.74 7.56 28.91
C GLY A 3 10.70 6.06 28.62
N ARG A 4 9.52 5.44 28.71
CA ARG A 4 9.33 4.02 28.38
C ARG A 4 9.89 3.70 27.01
N HIS A 5 10.50 2.54 26.86
CA HIS A 5 11.24 2.12 25.69
C HIS A 5 10.46 1.05 24.92
N ILE A 6 10.10 1.33 23.68
CA ILE A 6 9.29 0.48 22.81
C ILE A 6 10.16 -0.06 21.68
N ALA A 7 10.08 -1.36 21.43
CA ALA A 7 10.66 -1.97 20.23
C ALA A 7 9.62 -2.00 19.10
N VAL A 8 10.02 -1.62 17.90
CA VAL A 8 9.25 -1.80 16.65
C VAL A 8 10.01 -2.74 15.73
N ILE A 9 9.38 -3.82 15.30
CA ILE A 9 9.95 -4.82 14.42
C ILE A 9 9.34 -4.70 13.04
N GLY A 10 10.20 -4.52 12.03
CA GLY A 10 9.85 -4.26 10.64
C GLY A 10 10.01 -2.79 10.26
N GLY A 11 10.93 -2.52 9.33
CA GLY A 11 11.24 -1.19 8.81
C GLY A 11 10.46 -0.84 7.54
N GLY A 12 9.35 -1.51 7.26
CA GLY A 12 8.39 -1.10 6.24
C GLY A 12 7.60 0.14 6.66
N ILE A 13 6.76 0.68 5.77
CA ILE A 13 6.05 1.94 6.03
C ILE A 13 5.18 1.87 7.30
N ASN A 14 4.58 0.72 7.61
CA ASN A 14 3.76 0.55 8.80
C ASN A 14 4.60 0.61 10.09
N GLY A 15 5.80 0.01 10.09
CA GLY A 15 6.71 0.11 11.24
C GLY A 15 7.26 1.53 11.41
N VAL A 16 7.64 2.19 10.30
CA VAL A 16 8.08 3.59 10.31
C VAL A 16 6.99 4.50 10.87
N MET A 17 5.74 4.35 10.43
CA MET A 17 4.64 5.19 10.92
C MET A 17 4.17 4.81 12.33
N SER A 18 4.35 3.57 12.77
CA SER A 18 4.18 3.19 14.18
C SER A 18 5.24 3.85 15.05
N ALA A 19 6.51 3.83 14.63
CA ALA A 19 7.58 4.54 15.32
C ALA A 19 7.33 6.06 15.37
N TRP A 20 6.79 6.63 14.27
CA TRP A 20 6.40 8.04 14.23
C TRP A 20 5.39 8.37 15.32
N ALA A 21 4.28 7.65 15.37
CA ALA A 21 3.22 7.89 16.36
C ALA A 21 3.72 7.71 17.81
N LEU A 22 4.60 6.73 18.04
CA LEU A 22 5.20 6.50 19.36
C LEU A 22 6.16 7.62 19.79
N LEU A 23 7.01 8.11 18.88
CA LEU A 23 7.88 9.26 19.16
C LEU A 23 7.07 10.54 19.42
N ASP A 24 5.97 10.76 18.69
CA ASP A 24 5.06 11.89 18.93
C ASP A 24 4.44 11.86 20.32
N ARG A 25 4.28 10.66 20.93
CA ARG A 25 3.81 10.45 22.31
C ARG A 25 4.92 10.44 23.37
N GLY A 26 6.17 10.73 22.96
CA GLY A 26 7.31 10.85 23.87
C GLY A 26 7.88 9.51 24.35
N TYR A 27 7.62 8.41 23.63
CA TYR A 27 8.30 7.13 23.87
C TYR A 27 9.73 7.14 23.33
N ARG A 28 10.64 6.42 23.96
CA ARG A 28 11.90 6.00 23.32
C ARG A 28 11.58 4.84 22.38
N VAL A 29 12.11 4.86 21.18
CA VAL A 29 11.79 3.83 20.17
C VAL A 29 13.07 3.26 19.57
N SER A 30 13.18 1.92 19.56
CA SER A 30 14.16 1.17 18.78
C SER A 30 13.42 0.41 17.66
N LEU A 31 13.80 0.67 16.42
CA LEU A 31 13.27 -0.02 15.25
C LEU A 31 14.29 -1.05 14.75
N PHE A 32 13.84 -2.29 14.57
CA PHE A 32 14.62 -3.42 14.06
C PHE A 32 14.12 -3.84 12.70
N GLU A 33 15.01 -3.87 11.71
CA GLU A 33 14.70 -4.30 10.35
C GLU A 33 15.69 -5.40 9.93
N ALA A 34 15.15 -6.49 9.38
CA ALA A 34 15.95 -7.63 8.95
C ALA A 34 16.85 -7.32 7.76
N GLY A 35 16.41 -6.46 6.89
CA GLY A 35 17.14 -6.00 5.71
C GLY A 35 17.38 -4.49 5.71
N GLN A 36 16.88 -3.84 4.66
CA GLN A 36 16.94 -2.39 4.50
C GLN A 36 15.58 -1.75 4.79
N LEU A 37 15.59 -0.54 5.37
CA LEU A 37 14.36 0.25 5.54
C LEU A 37 13.64 0.42 4.21
N ILE A 38 12.33 0.20 4.22
CA ILE A 38 11.46 0.28 3.04
C ILE A 38 11.84 -0.74 1.95
N GLY A 39 12.69 -1.72 2.25
CA GLY A 39 13.33 -2.59 1.27
C GLY A 39 12.45 -3.73 0.69
N ALA A 40 11.25 -3.98 1.27
CA ALA A 40 10.37 -5.07 0.87
C ALA A 40 9.07 -4.55 0.21
N THR A 41 7.90 -5.02 0.64
CA THR A 41 6.58 -4.64 0.09
C THR A 41 6.38 -3.13 -0.03
N SER A 42 6.95 -2.33 0.87
CA SER A 42 6.74 -0.88 0.89
C SER A 42 7.35 -0.13 -0.30
N ARG A 43 8.34 -0.68 -1.00
CA ARG A 43 8.92 -0.12 -2.24
C ARG A 43 8.29 -0.69 -3.52
N ALA A 44 7.44 -1.70 -3.40
CA ALA A 44 6.83 -2.40 -4.51
C ALA A 44 5.31 -2.17 -4.59
N SER A 45 4.86 -0.95 -4.25
CA SER A 45 3.46 -0.55 -4.39
C SER A 45 3.14 -0.10 -5.81
N SER A 46 1.87 0.20 -6.08
CA SER A 46 1.45 0.84 -7.35
C SER A 46 1.86 2.32 -7.44
N LYS A 47 2.77 2.80 -6.58
CA LYS A 47 3.27 4.19 -6.54
C LYS A 47 2.17 5.25 -6.40
N MET A 48 1.08 4.90 -5.71
CA MET A 48 -0.09 5.77 -5.51
C MET A 48 -0.46 5.91 -4.04
N LEU A 49 -0.77 7.14 -3.67
CA LEU A 49 -1.55 7.48 -2.48
C LEU A 49 -2.97 7.77 -2.95
N HIS A 50 -3.90 6.90 -2.63
CA HIS A 50 -5.26 6.96 -3.19
C HIS A 50 -6.34 6.64 -2.15
N GLY A 51 -7.52 7.23 -2.33
CA GLY A 51 -8.69 6.96 -1.48
C GLY A 51 -9.35 5.61 -1.76
N GLY A 52 -9.02 4.96 -2.89
CA GLY A 52 -9.62 3.69 -3.28
C GLY A 52 -11.05 3.84 -3.79
N LEU A 53 -11.23 4.55 -4.90
CA LEU A 53 -12.54 4.80 -5.54
C LEU A 53 -13.44 3.56 -5.64
N ARG A 54 -12.85 2.37 -5.90
CA ARG A 54 -13.59 1.10 -5.96
C ARG A 54 -14.31 0.70 -4.67
N TYR A 55 -13.83 1.16 -3.51
CA TYR A 55 -14.50 0.82 -2.24
C TYR A 55 -15.85 1.52 -2.08
N LEU A 56 -16.12 2.59 -2.86
CA LEU A 56 -17.44 3.21 -2.90
C LEU A 56 -18.51 2.26 -3.44
N GLU A 57 -18.17 1.39 -4.40
CA GLU A 57 -19.07 0.34 -4.91
C GLU A 57 -19.47 -0.67 -3.84
N GLN A 58 -18.64 -0.82 -2.80
CA GLN A 58 -18.89 -1.71 -1.66
C GLN A 58 -19.50 -0.96 -0.47
N GLY A 59 -19.90 0.32 -0.64
CA GLY A 59 -20.44 1.14 0.45
C GLY A 59 -19.44 1.53 1.53
N ARG A 60 -18.13 1.33 1.32
CA ARG A 60 -17.06 1.60 2.32
C ARG A 60 -16.67 3.09 2.38
N ILE A 61 -17.66 3.97 2.58
CA ILE A 61 -17.49 5.43 2.53
C ILE A 61 -16.48 5.91 3.58
N GLY A 62 -16.57 5.40 4.82
CA GLY A 62 -15.66 5.79 5.90
C GLY A 62 -14.19 5.48 5.58
N MET A 63 -13.91 4.29 5.01
CA MET A 63 -12.58 3.89 4.58
C MET A 63 -12.02 4.82 3.48
N VAL A 64 -12.87 5.20 2.51
CA VAL A 64 -12.47 6.11 1.44
C VAL A 64 -12.13 7.49 2.00
N ARG A 65 -12.98 8.02 2.90
CA ARG A 65 -12.75 9.32 3.54
C ARG A 65 -11.43 9.33 4.34
N GLU A 66 -11.19 8.29 5.14
CA GLU A 66 -9.94 8.13 5.89
C GLU A 66 -8.72 8.13 4.95
N ALA A 67 -8.75 7.30 3.91
CA ALA A 67 -7.65 7.22 2.96
C ALA A 67 -7.42 8.55 2.21
N LEU A 68 -8.47 9.34 1.94
CA LEU A 68 -8.36 10.67 1.33
C LEU A 68 -7.73 11.71 2.27
N LEU A 69 -8.03 11.64 3.57
CA LEU A 69 -7.38 12.48 4.58
C LEU A 69 -5.89 12.12 4.72
N GLU A 70 -5.57 10.83 4.76
CA GLU A 70 -4.19 10.36 4.80
C GLU A 70 -3.41 10.71 3.52
N ARG A 71 -4.01 10.59 2.33
CA ARG A 71 -3.44 11.05 1.06
C ARG A 71 -3.06 12.53 1.14
N ARG A 72 -3.95 13.37 1.69
CA ARG A 72 -3.69 14.80 1.89
C ARG A 72 -2.51 15.02 2.83
N TRP A 73 -2.46 14.31 3.95
CA TRP A 73 -1.36 14.41 4.92
C TRP A 73 0.01 14.13 4.28
N TRP A 74 0.08 13.08 3.46
CA TRP A 74 1.30 12.72 2.73
C TRP A 74 1.67 13.77 1.66
N LEU A 75 0.69 14.28 0.91
CA LEU A 75 0.91 15.29 -0.11
C LEU A 75 1.46 16.60 0.47
N GLU A 76 0.94 17.01 1.62
CA GLU A 76 1.37 18.24 2.29
C GLU A 76 2.80 18.13 2.89
N ARG A 77 3.23 16.92 3.25
CA ARG A 77 4.55 16.68 3.91
C ARG A 77 5.61 16.10 2.99
N GLY A 78 5.24 15.26 2.06
CA GLY A 78 6.14 14.59 1.12
C GLY A 78 6.52 15.48 -0.08
N THR A 79 6.86 16.74 0.15
CA THR A 79 7.16 17.74 -0.88
C THR A 79 8.23 17.23 -1.85
N GLY A 80 7.89 17.20 -3.14
CA GLY A 80 8.75 16.69 -4.21
C GLY A 80 8.75 15.17 -4.39
N LEU A 81 8.31 14.39 -3.38
CA LEU A 81 8.23 12.92 -3.42
C LEU A 81 6.82 12.41 -3.67
N ALA A 82 5.82 13.26 -3.49
CA ALA A 82 4.43 13.02 -3.79
C ALA A 82 3.86 14.19 -4.60
N ALA A 83 3.09 13.91 -5.64
CA ALA A 83 2.53 14.94 -6.52
C ALA A 83 1.14 14.52 -7.03
N PRO A 84 0.22 15.49 -7.19
CA PRO A 84 -1.07 15.22 -7.83
C PRO A 84 -0.89 14.73 -9.25
N PHE A 85 -1.77 13.84 -9.68
CA PHE A 85 -1.89 13.45 -11.09
C PHE A 85 -3.32 13.08 -11.43
N ARG A 86 -3.65 13.19 -12.71
CA ARG A 86 -4.98 12.88 -13.23
C ARG A 86 -5.05 11.41 -13.64
N MET A 87 -6.14 10.74 -13.24
CA MET A 87 -6.47 9.39 -13.63
C MET A 87 -7.68 9.39 -14.56
N HIS A 88 -7.58 8.72 -15.69
CA HIS A 88 -8.68 8.50 -16.62
C HIS A 88 -9.27 7.10 -16.45
N ILE A 89 -10.59 7.01 -16.49
CA ILE A 89 -11.36 5.77 -16.61
C ILE A 89 -12.01 5.81 -18.00
N PRO A 90 -11.45 5.14 -19.01
CA PRO A 90 -12.03 5.11 -20.34
C PRO A 90 -13.40 4.44 -20.33
N LEU A 91 -14.32 5.00 -21.13
CA LEU A 91 -15.67 4.50 -21.30
C LEU A 91 -15.80 3.89 -22.68
N TYR A 92 -16.11 2.61 -22.74
CA TYR A 92 -16.33 1.89 -23.98
C TYR A 92 -17.79 1.47 -24.13
N ARG A 93 -18.30 1.46 -25.36
CA ARG A 93 -19.67 1.03 -25.66
C ARG A 93 -19.85 -0.44 -25.29
N GLY A 94 -20.81 -0.73 -24.41
CA GLY A 94 -21.15 -2.09 -23.99
C GLY A 94 -20.11 -2.81 -23.15
N LYS A 95 -19.07 -2.11 -22.63
CA LYS A 95 -18.02 -2.73 -21.81
C LYS A 95 -17.83 -1.97 -20.49
N GLY A 96 -17.50 -2.71 -19.47
CA GLY A 96 -17.18 -2.16 -18.14
C GLY A 96 -18.41 -1.54 -17.44
N ARG A 97 -18.13 -0.72 -16.44
CA ARG A 97 -19.17 -0.02 -15.66
C ARG A 97 -19.81 1.10 -16.47
N PRO A 98 -21.14 1.34 -16.30
CA PRO A 98 -21.83 2.45 -16.97
C PRO A 98 -21.19 3.80 -16.63
N GLY A 99 -21.06 4.68 -17.62
CA GLY A 99 -20.41 5.99 -17.45
C GLY A 99 -21.09 6.89 -16.41
N TRP A 100 -22.42 6.79 -16.23
CA TRP A 100 -23.14 7.53 -15.19
C TRP A 100 -22.76 7.06 -13.77
N MET A 101 -22.56 5.73 -13.57
CA MET A 101 -22.14 5.16 -12.30
C MET A 101 -20.72 5.64 -11.94
N ILE A 102 -19.79 5.58 -12.91
CA ILE A 102 -18.43 6.09 -12.72
C ILE A 102 -18.46 7.58 -12.37
N ARG A 103 -19.32 8.36 -13.05
CA ARG A 103 -19.47 9.79 -12.78
C ARG A 103 -20.01 10.07 -11.38
N ALA A 104 -21.04 9.35 -10.95
CA ALA A 104 -21.60 9.46 -9.60
C ALA A 104 -20.54 9.08 -8.54
N GLY A 105 -19.80 8.00 -8.75
CA GLY A 105 -18.71 7.58 -7.87
C GLY A 105 -17.60 8.61 -7.76
N THR A 106 -17.17 9.23 -8.88
CA THR A 106 -16.13 10.27 -8.85
C THR A 106 -16.61 11.58 -8.22
N LEU A 107 -17.88 11.95 -8.37
CA LEU A 107 -18.46 13.10 -7.66
C LEU A 107 -18.51 12.89 -6.15
N LEU A 108 -18.90 11.69 -5.70
CA LEU A 108 -18.86 11.34 -4.29
C LEU A 108 -17.40 11.32 -3.77
N TYR A 109 -16.46 10.84 -4.58
CA TYR A 109 -15.04 10.85 -4.24
C TYR A 109 -14.52 12.29 -4.05
N ASP A 110 -14.91 13.23 -4.93
CA ASP A 110 -14.59 14.65 -4.80
C ASP A 110 -15.19 15.26 -3.53
N LEU A 111 -16.43 14.90 -3.20
CA LEU A 111 -17.10 15.35 -1.98
C LEU A 111 -16.37 14.87 -0.73
N LEU A 112 -15.96 13.61 -0.70
CA LEU A 112 -15.18 13.04 0.41
C LEU A 112 -13.76 13.60 0.51
N ALA A 113 -13.22 14.12 -0.61
CA ALA A 113 -11.92 14.77 -0.71
C ALA A 113 -11.94 16.29 -0.42
N LEU A 114 -13.06 16.83 0.03
CA LEU A 114 -13.19 18.29 0.30
C LEU A 114 -12.06 18.79 1.22
N GLY A 115 -11.47 19.93 0.81
CA GLY A 115 -10.30 20.53 1.48
C GLY A 115 -8.94 20.00 1.00
N SER A 116 -8.88 19.05 0.05
CA SER A 116 -7.61 18.50 -0.47
C SER A 116 -6.88 19.40 -1.46
N LYS A 117 -7.48 20.52 -1.89
CA LYS A 117 -6.96 21.42 -2.95
C LYS A 117 -6.70 20.74 -4.31
N LEU A 118 -7.15 19.51 -4.50
CA LEU A 118 -7.06 18.83 -5.79
C LEU A 118 -8.20 19.26 -6.71
N PRO A 119 -7.98 19.31 -8.03
CA PRO A 119 -9.05 19.62 -8.96
C PRO A 119 -10.16 18.56 -8.91
N ARG A 120 -11.36 18.94 -9.38
CA ARG A 120 -12.52 18.04 -9.41
C ARG A 120 -12.45 17.05 -10.58
N SER A 121 -13.18 15.97 -10.43
CA SER A 121 -13.42 15.01 -11.49
C SER A 121 -14.17 15.64 -12.67
N ALA A 122 -13.87 15.17 -13.88
CA ALA A 122 -14.47 15.70 -15.11
C ALA A 122 -14.80 14.58 -16.11
N ARG A 123 -15.76 14.84 -17.00
CA ARG A 123 -16.00 14.01 -18.17
C ARG A 123 -15.26 14.59 -19.36
N HIS A 124 -14.69 13.75 -20.20
CA HIS A 124 -13.91 14.12 -21.37
C HIS A 124 -14.46 13.48 -22.63
N SER A 125 -14.33 14.20 -23.74
CA SER A 125 -14.63 13.67 -25.08
C SER A 125 -13.66 12.55 -25.47
N ARG A 126 -14.00 11.83 -26.52
CA ARG A 126 -13.13 10.81 -27.13
C ARG A 126 -11.76 11.40 -27.51
N ASP A 127 -11.75 12.53 -28.22
CA ASP A 127 -10.51 13.14 -28.72
C ASP A 127 -9.62 13.63 -27.58
N HIS A 128 -10.20 14.24 -26.55
CA HIS A 128 -9.45 14.62 -25.35
C HIS A 128 -8.85 13.39 -24.66
N THR A 129 -9.60 12.30 -24.57
CA THR A 129 -9.14 11.05 -23.95
C THR A 129 -7.97 10.43 -24.70
N LEU A 130 -8.03 10.42 -26.05
CA LEU A 130 -6.95 9.93 -26.91
C LEU A 130 -5.69 10.80 -26.80
N ALA A 131 -5.86 12.11 -26.71
CA ALA A 131 -4.75 13.03 -26.51
C ALA A 131 -4.08 12.87 -25.11
N ALA A 132 -4.88 12.58 -24.07
CA ALA A 132 -4.38 12.36 -22.71
C ALA A 132 -3.65 11.02 -22.56
N ILE A 133 -4.16 9.96 -23.21
CA ILE A 133 -3.61 8.59 -23.16
C ILE A 133 -3.28 8.15 -24.59
N PRO A 134 -2.07 8.44 -25.08
CA PRO A 134 -1.65 8.10 -26.43
C PRO A 134 -1.72 6.59 -26.70
N GLY A 135 -2.25 6.24 -27.86
CA GLY A 135 -2.37 4.86 -28.29
C GLY A 135 -3.53 4.08 -27.68
N LEU A 136 -4.38 4.70 -26.87
CA LEU A 136 -5.56 4.03 -26.33
C LEU A 136 -6.45 3.49 -27.46
N GLN A 137 -6.98 2.27 -27.29
CA GLN A 137 -7.85 1.62 -28.28
C GLN A 137 -9.04 2.51 -28.61
N GLU A 138 -9.19 2.83 -29.89
CA GLU A 138 -10.20 3.79 -30.37
C GLU A 138 -11.58 3.17 -30.59
N GLN A 139 -11.62 1.87 -30.97
CA GLN A 139 -12.86 1.19 -31.33
C GLN A 139 -13.82 1.12 -30.12
N GLY A 140 -14.97 1.75 -30.27
CA GLY A 140 -16.01 1.79 -29.23
C GLY A 140 -15.74 2.77 -28.10
N LEU A 141 -14.65 3.55 -28.13
CA LEU A 141 -14.35 4.56 -27.14
C LEU A 141 -15.35 5.73 -27.21
N LEU A 142 -15.99 6.03 -26.08
CA LEU A 142 -16.96 7.11 -25.92
C LEU A 142 -16.35 8.38 -25.27
N GLY A 143 -15.17 8.25 -24.69
CA GLY A 143 -14.49 9.25 -23.89
C GLY A 143 -14.03 8.70 -22.55
N SER A 144 -13.85 9.53 -21.56
CA SER A 144 -13.45 9.10 -20.21
C SER A 144 -14.10 9.96 -19.11
N VAL A 145 -14.07 9.42 -17.90
CA VAL A 145 -14.20 10.20 -16.66
C VAL A 145 -12.85 10.27 -16.00
N SER A 146 -12.39 11.47 -15.62
CA SER A 146 -11.15 11.63 -14.86
C SER A 146 -11.43 12.03 -13.41
N TYR A 147 -10.49 11.66 -12.54
CA TYR A 147 -10.42 12.10 -11.16
C TYR A 147 -8.96 12.30 -10.76
N TRP A 148 -8.71 12.84 -9.57
CA TRP A 148 -7.37 13.14 -9.12
C TRP A 148 -6.97 12.29 -7.93
N ASP A 149 -5.77 11.73 -8.03
CA ASP A 149 -5.08 11.07 -6.94
C ASP A 149 -3.63 11.59 -6.83
N VAL A 150 -2.82 10.96 -6.01
CA VAL A 150 -1.44 11.39 -5.78
C VAL A 150 -0.50 10.25 -6.17
N ARG A 151 0.44 10.52 -7.06
CA ARG A 151 1.58 9.64 -7.32
C ARG A 151 2.65 9.86 -6.27
N MET A 152 3.42 8.85 -5.96
CA MET A 152 4.55 8.92 -5.04
C MET A 152 5.74 8.12 -5.55
N ASP A 153 6.93 8.49 -5.14
CA ASP A 153 8.07 7.60 -5.07
C ASP A 153 8.02 6.93 -3.69
N ASP A 154 7.46 5.72 -3.62
CA ASP A 154 7.15 5.05 -2.34
C ASP A 154 8.42 4.72 -1.54
N GLU A 155 9.52 4.33 -2.21
CA GLU A 155 10.79 4.09 -1.56
C GLU A 155 11.39 5.38 -1.02
N ALA A 156 11.49 6.41 -1.84
CA ALA A 156 12.04 7.70 -1.42
C ALA A 156 11.21 8.37 -0.32
N LEU A 157 9.87 8.34 -0.44
CA LEU A 157 8.96 8.90 0.56
C LEU A 157 9.02 8.15 1.90
N GLY A 158 9.09 6.82 1.85
CA GLY A 158 9.24 6.00 3.06
C GLY A 158 10.60 6.21 3.73
N ARG A 159 11.70 6.29 2.97
CA ARG A 159 13.03 6.60 3.48
C ARG A 159 13.09 8.01 4.09
N TRP A 160 12.50 9.00 3.43
CA TRP A 160 12.36 10.34 3.98
C TRP A 160 11.66 10.32 5.34
N ALA A 161 10.54 9.59 5.46
CA ALA A 161 9.83 9.47 6.74
C ALA A 161 10.71 8.85 7.82
N ALA A 162 11.46 7.79 7.51
CA ALA A 162 12.39 7.15 8.45
C ALA A 162 13.53 8.10 8.87
N GLU A 163 14.11 8.86 7.93
CA GLU A 163 15.15 9.86 8.21
C GLU A 163 14.67 10.97 9.16
N GLN A 164 13.40 11.43 9.00
CA GLN A 164 12.83 12.41 9.94
C GLN A 164 12.79 11.83 11.37
N LEU A 165 12.51 10.54 11.53
CA LEU A 165 12.47 9.88 12.83
C LEU A 165 13.88 9.67 13.42
N ILE A 166 14.86 9.31 12.61
CA ILE A 166 16.26 9.18 13.04
C ILE A 166 16.77 10.51 13.58
N ARG A 167 16.47 11.63 12.89
CA ARG A 167 16.81 12.99 13.39
C ARG A 167 16.10 13.34 14.71
N ARG A 168 14.97 12.70 15.00
CA ARG A 168 14.19 12.87 16.25
C ARG A 168 14.57 11.86 17.35
N GLY A 169 15.63 11.06 17.14
CA GLY A 169 16.17 10.14 18.13
C GLY A 169 15.66 8.69 18.03
N LEU A 170 15.06 8.28 16.87
CA LEU A 170 14.79 6.88 16.60
C LEU A 170 16.11 6.10 16.56
N GLN A 171 16.22 5.05 17.38
CA GLN A 171 17.31 4.08 17.30
C GLN A 171 16.98 3.06 16.19
N CYS A 172 17.65 3.14 15.06
CA CYS A 172 17.39 2.27 13.91
C CYS A 172 18.48 1.20 13.78
N HIS A 173 18.07 -0.08 13.70
CA HIS A 173 18.92 -1.25 13.55
C HIS A 173 18.53 -2.02 12.28
N SER A 174 19.21 -1.74 11.17
CA SER A 174 19.05 -2.47 9.90
C SER A 174 19.98 -3.66 9.82
N GLY A 175 19.61 -4.69 9.04
CA GLY A 175 20.35 -5.94 8.94
C GLY A 175 20.27 -6.80 10.20
N LEU A 176 19.28 -6.57 11.08
CA LEU A 176 19.16 -7.21 12.37
C LEU A 176 17.81 -7.92 12.52
N PRO A 177 17.67 -9.17 12.04
CA PRO A 177 16.44 -9.93 12.13
C PRO A 177 16.08 -10.28 13.58
N ILE A 178 14.81 -10.15 13.91
CA ILE A 178 14.24 -10.63 15.17
C ILE A 178 13.69 -12.03 14.93
N LEU A 179 14.17 -12.99 15.73
CA LEU A 179 13.85 -14.41 15.56
C LEU A 179 12.66 -14.83 16.42
N ARG A 180 12.52 -14.26 17.63
CA ARG A 180 11.46 -14.60 18.57
C ARG A 180 11.03 -13.40 19.40
N LEU A 181 9.77 -13.44 19.81
CA LEU A 181 9.12 -12.50 20.73
C LEU A 181 8.60 -13.25 21.95
N ALA A 182 8.53 -12.56 23.08
CA ALA A 182 7.79 -13.04 24.24
C ALA A 182 6.72 -12.02 24.67
N THR A 183 5.60 -12.51 25.17
CA THR A 183 4.45 -11.69 25.57
C THR A 183 4.74 -10.75 26.76
N ASN A 184 5.89 -10.94 27.44
CA ASN A 184 6.39 -10.08 28.52
C ASN A 184 7.22 -8.87 28.06
N GLY A 185 7.38 -8.68 26.72
CA GLY A 185 8.13 -7.58 26.11
C GLY A 185 9.61 -7.91 25.83
N GLU A 186 9.99 -9.17 25.91
CA GLU A 186 11.32 -9.63 25.49
C GLU A 186 11.34 -10.00 24.01
N LEU A 187 12.49 -9.81 23.35
CA LEU A 187 12.76 -10.23 21.99
C LEU A 187 14.17 -10.81 21.88
N GLU A 188 14.33 -11.80 21.02
CA GLU A 188 15.62 -12.41 20.71
C GLU A 188 16.20 -11.79 19.44
N CYS A 189 17.41 -11.24 19.56
CA CYS A 189 18.11 -10.55 18.50
C CYS A 189 19.61 -10.85 18.57
N ALA A 190 20.20 -11.35 17.49
CA ALA A 190 21.61 -11.70 17.40
C ALA A 190 22.10 -12.57 18.57
N GLY A 191 21.33 -13.59 18.97
CA GLY A 191 21.64 -14.50 20.08
C GLY A 191 21.55 -13.88 21.46
N LYS A 192 20.99 -12.65 21.59
CA LYS A 192 20.79 -11.95 22.86
C LYS A 192 19.32 -11.66 23.10
N VAL A 193 18.86 -11.83 24.32
CA VAL A 193 17.53 -11.40 24.74
C VAL A 193 17.61 -9.92 25.18
N ARG A 194 16.71 -9.12 24.64
CA ARG A 194 16.53 -7.70 25.02
C ARG A 194 15.12 -7.50 25.55
N LYS A 195 14.96 -6.64 26.54
CA LYS A 195 13.67 -6.35 27.16
C LYS A 195 13.24 -4.91 26.89
N PHE A 196 11.97 -4.76 26.55
CA PHE A 196 11.30 -3.49 26.30
C PHE A 196 10.01 -3.40 27.11
N ASP A 197 9.49 -2.18 27.31
CA ASP A 197 8.21 -1.98 27.99
C ASP A 197 7.04 -2.56 27.17
N ALA A 198 7.13 -2.48 25.84
CA ALA A 198 6.26 -3.18 24.89
C ALA A 198 6.98 -3.38 23.55
N VAL A 199 6.41 -4.26 22.72
CA VAL A 199 6.92 -4.62 21.39
C VAL A 199 5.83 -4.46 20.35
N VAL A 200 6.15 -3.83 19.23
CA VAL A 200 5.29 -3.73 18.06
C VAL A 200 5.81 -4.68 16.98
N ASN A 201 4.99 -5.64 16.56
CA ASN A 201 5.24 -6.47 15.40
C ASN A 201 4.58 -5.85 14.17
N ALA A 202 5.35 -5.16 13.34
CA ALA A 202 4.94 -4.52 12.08
C ALA A 202 5.68 -5.14 10.88
N THR A 203 5.95 -6.45 10.92
CA THR A 203 6.72 -7.17 9.90
C THR A 203 5.92 -7.46 8.62
N GLY A 204 4.75 -6.81 8.44
CA GLY A 204 3.96 -6.89 7.21
C GLY A 204 3.52 -8.32 6.89
N PRO A 205 3.84 -8.87 5.70
CA PRO A 205 3.41 -10.22 5.30
C PRO A 205 3.93 -11.34 6.23
N TRP A 206 4.99 -11.09 6.99
CA TRP A 206 5.62 -12.07 7.90
C TRP A 206 5.12 -11.97 9.35
N ALA A 207 4.15 -11.08 9.64
CA ALA A 207 3.73 -10.81 11.02
C ALA A 207 3.16 -12.04 11.75
N THR A 208 2.34 -12.84 11.10
CA THR A 208 1.81 -14.09 11.70
C THR A 208 2.85 -15.19 11.78
N GLN A 209 3.81 -15.23 10.84
CA GLN A 209 4.92 -16.18 10.88
C GLN A 209 5.83 -15.93 12.11
N LEU A 210 6.16 -14.68 12.40
CA LEU A 210 6.95 -14.33 13.58
C LEU A 210 6.23 -14.71 14.88
N LEU A 211 4.90 -14.52 14.97
CA LEU A 211 4.12 -14.98 16.11
C LEU A 211 4.14 -16.51 16.26
N GLU A 212 3.97 -17.24 15.16
CA GLU A 212 4.01 -18.70 15.15
C GLU A 212 5.39 -19.24 15.61
N GLN A 213 6.48 -18.67 15.09
CA GLN A 213 7.86 -19.00 15.51
C GLN A 213 8.09 -18.68 16.99
N SER A 214 7.37 -17.70 17.54
CA SER A 214 7.45 -17.29 18.93
C SER A 214 6.53 -18.08 19.86
N GLY A 215 5.71 -19.00 19.34
CA GLY A 215 4.71 -19.72 20.14
C GLY A 215 3.54 -18.85 20.62
N ILE A 216 3.33 -17.69 20.00
CA ILE A 216 2.26 -16.75 20.37
C ILE A 216 1.02 -17.03 19.52
N ALA A 217 -0.07 -17.42 20.18
CA ALA A 217 -1.33 -17.68 19.51
C ALA A 217 -1.94 -16.40 18.92
N CYS A 218 -2.43 -16.52 17.67
CA CYS A 218 -3.14 -15.43 16.99
C CYS A 218 -4.39 -16.01 16.31
N PRO A 219 -5.59 -15.44 16.52
CA PRO A 219 -6.82 -15.92 15.88
C PRO A 219 -6.92 -15.57 14.40
N TRP A 220 -5.95 -14.83 13.89
CA TRP A 220 -5.88 -14.38 12.50
C TRP A 220 -4.68 -14.97 11.79
N LYS A 221 -4.79 -15.06 10.48
CA LYS A 221 -3.70 -15.43 9.57
C LYS A 221 -3.58 -14.40 8.46
N LEU A 222 -2.37 -14.25 7.93
CA LEU A 222 -2.12 -13.44 6.75
C LEU A 222 -1.99 -14.34 5.52
N LEU A 223 -2.83 -14.09 4.53
CA LEU A 223 -2.63 -14.61 3.18
C LEU A 223 -1.78 -13.63 2.41
N ALA A 224 -0.66 -14.08 1.88
CA ALA A 224 0.18 -13.27 1.01
C ALA A 224 -0.36 -13.33 -0.42
N VAL A 225 -0.68 -12.16 -0.98
CA VAL A 225 -1.08 -12.01 -2.38
C VAL A 225 -0.02 -11.19 -3.09
N ARG A 226 0.70 -11.84 -4.01
CA ARG A 226 1.68 -11.17 -4.85
C ARG A 226 0.98 -10.28 -5.87
N GLY A 227 1.47 -9.06 -6.00
CA GLY A 227 1.09 -8.13 -7.04
C GLY A 227 2.31 -7.66 -7.78
N SER A 228 2.34 -7.87 -9.09
CA SER A 228 3.46 -7.55 -9.95
C SER A 228 3.15 -6.36 -10.84
N HIS A 229 4.18 -5.58 -11.15
CA HIS A 229 4.10 -4.41 -12.02
C HIS A 229 5.26 -4.42 -13.02
N LEU A 230 5.02 -3.93 -14.22
CA LEU A 230 6.04 -3.65 -15.23
C LEU A 230 6.34 -2.16 -15.24
N VAL A 231 7.61 -1.79 -15.12
CA VAL A 231 8.10 -0.44 -15.43
C VAL A 231 8.54 -0.45 -16.87
N VAL A 232 8.00 0.44 -17.70
CA VAL A 232 8.16 0.38 -19.14
C VAL A 232 8.65 1.70 -19.73
N ALA A 233 9.45 1.64 -20.81
CA ALA A 233 10.05 2.77 -21.50
C ALA A 233 9.04 3.55 -22.37
N ARG A 234 7.86 3.85 -21.81
CA ARG A 234 6.79 4.63 -22.45
C ARG A 234 6.32 5.74 -21.52
N PRO A 235 6.81 6.97 -21.69
CA PRO A 235 6.40 8.08 -20.83
C PRO A 235 4.90 8.36 -20.93
N LEU A 236 4.26 8.57 -19.79
CA LEU A 236 2.89 9.02 -19.68
C LEU A 236 2.84 10.35 -18.92
N ARG A 237 1.87 11.19 -19.28
CA ARG A 237 1.57 12.41 -18.53
C ARG A 237 0.44 12.21 -17.52
N GLU A 238 -0.58 11.45 -17.91
CA GLU A 238 -1.77 11.17 -17.11
C GLU A 238 -1.96 9.65 -16.98
N GLY A 239 -2.58 9.21 -15.89
CA GLY A 239 -2.80 7.80 -15.62
C GLY A 239 -4.06 7.26 -16.27
N CYS A 240 -4.10 5.98 -16.49
CA CYS A 240 -5.27 5.28 -17.03
C CYS A 240 -5.59 4.05 -16.18
N LEU A 241 -6.87 3.78 -15.99
CA LEU A 241 -7.39 2.60 -15.31
C LEU A 241 -8.08 1.70 -16.33
N PHE A 242 -7.54 0.51 -16.56
CA PHE A 242 -8.14 -0.49 -17.43
C PHE A 242 -9.06 -1.40 -16.63
N GLN A 243 -10.36 -1.37 -16.94
CA GLN A 243 -11.34 -2.28 -16.37
C GLN A 243 -11.22 -3.65 -17.08
N GLN A 244 -11.10 -4.73 -16.29
CA GLN A 244 -11.06 -6.09 -16.80
C GLN A 244 -12.44 -6.73 -16.71
N ASP A 245 -12.72 -7.74 -17.54
CA ASP A 245 -14.03 -8.43 -17.59
C ASP A 245 -14.35 -9.17 -16.29
N ASP A 246 -13.34 -9.58 -15.53
CA ASP A 246 -13.47 -10.21 -14.22
C ASP A 246 -13.66 -9.20 -13.05
N GLY A 247 -13.87 -7.92 -13.38
CA GLY A 247 -14.06 -6.82 -12.43
C GLY A 247 -12.79 -6.29 -11.78
N ARG A 248 -11.60 -6.88 -12.05
CA ARG A 248 -10.33 -6.30 -11.64
C ARG A 248 -10.06 -5.00 -12.39
N VAL A 249 -9.12 -4.23 -11.87
CA VAL A 249 -8.56 -3.06 -12.54
C VAL A 249 -7.06 -3.16 -12.61
N VAL A 250 -6.51 -2.75 -13.75
CA VAL A 250 -5.07 -2.62 -13.96
C VAL A 250 -4.77 -1.16 -14.24
N PHE A 251 -3.77 -0.65 -13.55
CA PHE A 251 -3.35 0.73 -13.67
C PHE A 251 -2.24 0.85 -14.73
N TYR A 252 -2.30 1.91 -15.51
CA TYR A 252 -1.22 2.36 -16.39
C TYR A 252 -0.89 3.79 -16.01
N LEU A 253 0.23 3.99 -15.31
CA LEU A 253 0.52 5.19 -14.53
C LEU A 253 1.81 5.86 -14.97
N PRO A 254 1.89 7.21 -14.95
CA PRO A 254 3.14 7.91 -15.12
C PRO A 254 4.07 7.67 -13.93
N PHE A 255 5.33 7.34 -14.21
CA PHE A 255 6.36 7.17 -13.20
C PHE A 255 7.70 7.71 -13.71
N ARG A 256 8.15 8.86 -13.17
CA ARG A 256 9.30 9.60 -13.68
C ARG A 256 9.12 9.85 -15.19
N ASN A 257 10.11 9.45 -16.04
CA ASN A 257 10.02 9.49 -17.50
C ASN A 257 9.62 8.14 -18.12
N LEU A 258 8.97 7.28 -17.35
CA LEU A 258 8.53 5.93 -17.68
C LEU A 258 7.04 5.79 -17.40
N ALA A 259 6.50 4.59 -17.57
CA ALA A 259 5.20 4.23 -17.04
C ALA A 259 5.25 2.94 -16.23
N ILE A 260 4.28 2.78 -15.33
CA ILE A 260 4.05 1.53 -14.58
C ILE A 260 2.74 0.93 -15.04
N LEU A 261 2.79 -0.35 -15.39
CA LEU A 261 1.62 -1.16 -15.71
C LEU A 261 1.43 -2.24 -14.62
N GLY A 262 0.29 -2.33 -14.02
CA GLY A 262 -0.03 -3.31 -13.00
C GLY A 262 -1.32 -2.99 -12.26
N THR A 263 -1.81 -3.92 -11.50
CA THR A 263 -1.09 -5.01 -10.84
C THR A 263 -1.76 -6.35 -11.16
N THR A 264 -1.00 -7.42 -11.03
CA THR A 264 -1.51 -8.80 -11.00
C THR A 264 -2.02 -9.17 -9.60
N GLU A 265 -2.64 -10.32 -9.46
CA GLU A 265 -3.05 -10.90 -8.17
C GLU A 265 -2.78 -12.42 -8.19
N ALA A 266 -1.70 -12.85 -7.56
CA ALA A 266 -1.34 -14.26 -7.41
C ALA A 266 -1.13 -14.63 -5.93
N ARG A 267 -1.62 -15.78 -5.48
CA ARG A 267 -1.29 -16.30 -4.15
C ARG A 267 0.21 -16.60 -4.11
N ALA A 268 0.85 -16.32 -2.98
CA ALA A 268 2.27 -16.57 -2.76
C ALA A 268 2.53 -17.03 -1.34
N ASP A 269 3.62 -17.74 -1.14
CA ASP A 269 4.15 -18.03 0.19
C ASP A 269 5.16 -16.92 0.56
N PRO A 270 5.02 -16.27 1.72
CA PRO A 270 5.98 -15.23 2.14
C PRO A 270 7.39 -15.77 2.42
N ARG A 271 7.59 -17.09 2.43
CA ARG A 271 8.91 -17.74 2.56
C ARG A 271 9.65 -17.83 1.23
N ASP A 272 8.92 -17.78 0.12
CA ASP A 272 9.50 -17.83 -1.21
C ASP A 272 10.08 -16.46 -1.63
N PRO A 273 11.05 -16.42 -2.55
CA PRO A 273 11.54 -15.18 -3.14
C PRO A 273 10.39 -14.36 -3.76
N VAL A 274 10.33 -13.07 -3.43
CA VAL A 274 9.30 -12.18 -3.94
C VAL A 274 9.70 -11.65 -5.30
N CYS A 275 9.35 -12.37 -6.35
CA CYS A 275 9.57 -11.98 -7.75
C CYS A 275 8.32 -12.27 -8.58
N ALA A 276 8.11 -11.51 -9.65
CA ALA A 276 7.04 -11.78 -10.60
C ALA A 276 7.32 -13.10 -11.33
N SER A 277 6.26 -13.87 -11.59
CA SER A 277 6.35 -15.03 -12.48
C SER A 277 6.26 -14.59 -13.94
N GLU A 278 6.76 -15.42 -14.83
CA GLU A 278 6.64 -15.20 -16.27
C GLU A 278 5.18 -15.05 -16.71
N THR A 279 4.29 -15.86 -16.14
CA THR A 279 2.85 -15.77 -16.39
C THR A 279 2.26 -14.41 -16.04
N GLU A 280 2.73 -13.77 -14.95
CA GLU A 280 2.27 -12.44 -14.56
C GLU A 280 2.77 -11.36 -15.52
N VAL A 281 4.00 -11.50 -16.03
CA VAL A 281 4.55 -10.61 -17.06
C VAL A 281 3.72 -10.69 -18.34
N GLU A 282 3.46 -11.91 -18.83
CA GLU A 282 2.65 -12.14 -20.04
C GLU A 282 1.20 -11.65 -19.86
N GLU A 283 0.61 -11.85 -18.68
CA GLU A 283 -0.73 -11.31 -18.36
C GLU A 283 -0.76 -9.78 -18.53
N LEU A 284 0.23 -9.07 -17.99
CA LEU A 284 0.27 -7.61 -18.07
C LEU A 284 0.53 -7.13 -19.51
N LEU A 285 1.41 -7.80 -20.27
CA LEU A 285 1.62 -7.51 -21.69
C LEU A 285 0.33 -7.70 -22.49
N ALA A 286 -0.39 -8.80 -22.27
CA ALA A 286 -1.67 -9.08 -22.93
C ALA A 286 -2.75 -8.05 -22.54
N ILE A 287 -2.80 -7.60 -21.28
CA ILE A 287 -3.71 -6.53 -20.86
C ILE A 287 -3.37 -5.24 -21.57
N HIS A 288 -2.10 -4.84 -21.63
CA HIS A 288 -1.70 -3.64 -22.36
C HIS A 288 -2.10 -3.74 -23.84
N ALA A 289 -1.81 -4.87 -24.50
CA ALA A 289 -2.13 -5.09 -25.90
C ALA A 289 -3.63 -5.04 -26.21
N ARG A 290 -4.53 -5.33 -25.25
CA ARG A 290 -5.98 -5.16 -25.41
C ARG A 290 -6.42 -3.71 -25.38
N HIS A 291 -5.70 -2.84 -24.66
CA HIS A 291 -6.12 -1.46 -24.41
C HIS A 291 -5.31 -0.39 -25.14
N VAL A 292 -4.06 -0.69 -25.54
CA VAL A 292 -3.14 0.32 -26.10
C VAL A 292 -2.44 -0.20 -27.35
N ARG A 293 -2.27 0.68 -28.35
CA ARG A 293 -1.53 0.43 -29.60
C ARG A 293 -0.40 1.47 -29.79
N PRO A 294 0.75 1.06 -30.32
CA PRO A 294 1.16 -0.33 -30.54
C PRO A 294 1.27 -1.09 -29.20
N ALA A 295 1.12 -2.42 -29.25
CA ALA A 295 1.29 -3.27 -28.07
C ALA A 295 2.68 -3.08 -27.46
N LEU A 296 2.75 -3.21 -26.13
CA LEU A 296 4.02 -3.17 -25.40
C LEU A 296 4.84 -4.41 -25.77
N ARG A 297 6.12 -4.19 -26.10
CA ARG A 297 7.06 -5.27 -26.37
C ARG A 297 7.88 -5.58 -25.11
N ARG A 298 8.42 -6.78 -25.07
CA ARG A 298 9.21 -7.24 -23.94
C ARG A 298 10.50 -6.45 -23.72
N ASP A 299 11.14 -6.01 -24.80
CA ASP A 299 12.34 -5.18 -24.80
C ASP A 299 12.11 -3.74 -24.29
N GLU A 300 10.86 -3.32 -24.15
CA GLU A 300 10.48 -2.05 -23.54
C GLU A 300 10.32 -2.15 -22.01
N ILE A 301 10.40 -3.35 -21.41
CA ILE A 301 10.36 -3.53 -19.95
C ILE A 301 11.71 -3.15 -19.36
N VAL A 302 11.72 -2.12 -18.53
CA VAL A 302 12.93 -1.62 -17.86
C VAL A 302 13.14 -2.32 -16.53
N GLU A 303 12.03 -2.61 -15.80
CA GLU A 303 12.07 -3.26 -14.48
C GLU A 303 10.78 -4.04 -14.27
N VAL A 304 10.88 -5.17 -13.56
CA VAL A 304 9.73 -5.92 -13.07
C VAL A 304 9.72 -5.87 -11.55
N MET A 305 8.66 -5.31 -10.98
CA MET A 305 8.50 -5.19 -9.53
C MET A 305 7.45 -6.18 -9.04
N ALA A 306 7.69 -6.77 -7.87
CA ALA A 306 6.70 -7.59 -7.17
C ALA A 306 6.67 -7.26 -5.67
N GLY A 307 5.48 -7.33 -5.08
CA GLY A 307 5.30 -7.12 -3.65
C GLY A 307 4.19 -8.01 -3.08
N LEU A 308 4.29 -8.36 -1.80
CA LEU A 308 3.31 -9.20 -1.12
C LEU A 308 2.28 -8.31 -0.38
N ARG A 309 1.01 -8.44 -0.72
CA ARG A 309 -0.09 -7.83 0.03
C ARG A 309 -0.52 -8.77 1.15
N PRO A 310 -0.44 -8.35 2.42
CA PRO A 310 -0.95 -9.13 3.54
C PRO A 310 -2.47 -8.98 3.63
N ILE A 311 -3.21 -10.04 3.36
CA ILE A 311 -4.68 -10.08 3.49
C ILE A 311 -5.02 -10.79 4.78
N VAL A 312 -5.74 -10.11 5.67
CA VAL A 312 -6.14 -10.66 6.97
C VAL A 312 -7.34 -11.58 6.82
N VAL A 313 -7.24 -12.79 7.32
CA VAL A 313 -8.34 -13.77 7.37
C VAL A 313 -8.40 -14.39 8.76
N PRO A 314 -9.59 -14.80 9.26
CA PRO A 314 -9.68 -15.62 10.45
C PRO A 314 -8.95 -16.96 10.24
N ARG A 315 -8.27 -17.47 11.27
CA ARG A 315 -7.63 -18.78 11.22
C ARG A 315 -8.70 -19.87 10.94
N GLY A 316 -8.39 -20.79 10.05
CA GLY A 316 -9.34 -21.79 9.54
C GLY A 316 -10.17 -21.34 8.32
N LYS A 317 -10.00 -20.10 7.85
CA LYS A 317 -10.63 -19.58 6.62
C LYS A 317 -9.61 -19.22 5.52
N GLU A 318 -8.48 -19.91 5.48
CA GLU A 318 -7.38 -19.67 4.53
C GLU A 318 -7.78 -19.97 3.07
N GLY A 319 -8.85 -20.74 2.85
CA GLY A 319 -9.45 -20.98 1.53
C GLY A 319 -10.30 -19.84 0.98
N ALA A 320 -10.54 -18.77 1.75
CA ALA A 320 -11.38 -17.66 1.33
C ALA A 320 -10.87 -16.98 0.04
N ASP A 321 -11.82 -16.47 -0.77
CA ASP A 321 -11.48 -15.68 -1.96
C ASP A 321 -10.84 -14.36 -1.51
N THR A 322 -9.57 -14.18 -1.84
CA THR A 322 -8.78 -12.99 -1.50
C THR A 322 -9.33 -11.70 -2.12
N ARG A 323 -10.18 -11.81 -3.16
CA ARG A 323 -10.82 -10.66 -3.81
C ARG A 323 -11.95 -10.06 -2.97
N THR A 324 -12.61 -10.88 -2.15
CA THR A 324 -13.70 -10.46 -1.25
C THR A 324 -13.22 -10.22 0.19
N ALA A 325 -12.02 -10.69 0.54
CA ALA A 325 -11.43 -10.52 1.86
C ALA A 325 -11.18 -9.04 2.19
N SER A 326 -11.41 -8.68 3.44
CA SER A 326 -11.20 -7.30 3.90
C SER A 326 -9.73 -6.91 3.75
N ARG A 327 -9.49 -5.76 3.13
CA ARG A 327 -8.17 -5.12 3.01
C ARG A 327 -7.92 -4.12 4.15
N GLU A 328 -8.66 -4.24 5.23
CA GLU A 328 -8.50 -3.44 6.44
C GLU A 328 -7.31 -3.96 7.25
N SER A 329 -6.69 -3.07 8.00
CA SER A 329 -5.69 -3.45 8.99
C SER A 329 -6.37 -3.83 10.29
N LEU A 330 -5.73 -4.71 11.03
CA LEU A 330 -6.16 -5.12 12.35
C LEU A 330 -4.98 -5.02 13.33
N THR A 331 -5.19 -4.38 14.45
CA THR A 331 -4.23 -4.34 15.55
C THR A 331 -4.63 -5.36 16.61
N VAL A 332 -3.75 -6.32 16.89
CA VAL A 332 -3.99 -7.41 17.87
C VAL A 332 -2.97 -7.28 19.01
N ARG A 333 -3.47 -7.27 20.24
CA ARG A 333 -2.64 -7.24 21.44
C ARG A 333 -2.57 -8.62 22.10
N THR A 334 -1.36 -9.05 22.44
CA THR A 334 -1.10 -10.27 23.24
C THR A 334 -0.04 -9.94 24.30
N GLY A 335 -0.48 -9.73 25.53
CA GLY A 335 0.38 -9.25 26.62
C GLY A 335 0.97 -7.89 26.29
N LYS A 336 2.30 -7.80 26.21
CA LYS A 336 3.06 -6.59 25.83
C LYS A 336 3.42 -6.54 24.33
N VAL A 337 2.91 -7.46 23.51
CA VAL A 337 3.12 -7.47 22.07
C VAL A 337 1.89 -6.93 21.38
N VAL A 338 2.08 -5.93 20.52
CA VAL A 338 1.06 -5.35 19.62
C VAL A 338 1.43 -5.74 18.20
N THR A 339 0.59 -6.51 17.52
CA THR A 339 0.81 -6.93 16.15
C THR A 339 -0.11 -6.19 15.20
N LEU A 340 0.47 -5.54 14.20
CA LEU A 340 -0.26 -4.92 13.10
C LEU A 340 -0.37 -5.92 11.93
N LEU A 341 -1.58 -6.36 11.66
CA LEU A 341 -1.92 -7.26 10.55
C LEU A 341 -2.52 -6.49 9.38
N GLY A 342 -2.07 -6.78 8.16
CA GLY A 342 -2.56 -6.10 6.96
C GLY A 342 -2.02 -4.69 6.80
N GLY A 343 -2.84 -3.82 6.25
CA GLY A 343 -2.52 -2.40 6.08
C GLY A 343 -2.18 -2.00 4.64
N LYS A 344 -2.20 -0.68 4.42
CA LYS A 344 -1.96 -0.04 3.12
C LYS A 344 -0.99 1.12 3.29
N TRP A 345 -0.24 1.40 2.25
CA TRP A 345 0.70 2.51 2.23
C TRP A 345 0.03 3.85 2.56
N THR A 346 -1.08 4.17 1.90
CA THR A 346 -1.80 5.44 2.10
C THR A 346 -2.20 5.68 3.54
N THR A 347 -2.70 4.64 4.25
CA THR A 347 -3.24 4.74 5.61
C THR A 347 -2.25 4.32 6.68
N ALA A 348 -0.96 4.19 6.37
CA ALA A 348 0.07 3.74 7.30
C ALA A 348 0.17 4.61 8.56
N ARG A 349 -0.08 5.94 8.45
CA ARG A 349 -0.09 6.83 9.62
C ARG A 349 -1.24 6.50 10.56
N GLN A 350 -2.44 6.31 10.05
CA GLN A 350 -3.60 5.95 10.87
C GLN A 350 -3.38 4.61 11.59
N GLN A 351 -2.75 3.66 10.92
CA GLN A 351 -2.36 2.38 11.50
C GLN A 351 -1.34 2.55 12.61
N GLY A 352 -0.36 3.43 12.41
CA GLY A 352 0.61 3.79 13.44
C GLY A 352 -0.03 4.42 14.67
N LEU A 353 -1.04 5.28 14.50
CA LEU A 353 -1.82 5.85 15.60
C LEU A 353 -2.57 4.76 16.38
N SER A 354 -3.23 3.82 15.68
CA SER A 354 -3.92 2.69 16.32
C SER A 354 -2.96 1.79 17.11
N VAL A 355 -1.75 1.56 16.61
CA VAL A 355 -0.69 0.85 17.33
C VAL A 355 -0.29 1.62 18.59
N ALA A 356 -0.10 2.93 18.48
CA ALA A 356 0.30 3.76 19.63
C ALA A 356 -0.80 3.81 20.71
N ASP A 357 -2.09 3.78 20.33
CA ASP A 357 -3.21 3.67 21.27
C ASP A 357 -3.13 2.37 22.11
N GLU A 358 -2.80 1.24 21.47
CA GLU A 358 -2.61 -0.03 22.21
C GLU A 358 -1.37 0.00 23.11
N ILE A 359 -0.29 0.66 22.67
CA ILE A 359 0.91 0.85 23.52
C ILE A 359 0.59 1.73 24.73
N ASP A 360 -0.19 2.80 24.59
CA ASP A 360 -0.63 3.63 25.72
C ASP A 360 -1.40 2.80 26.74
N ARG A 361 -2.33 1.94 26.30
CA ARG A 361 -3.08 1.02 27.18
C ARG A 361 -2.16 0.04 27.92
N ILE A 362 -1.13 -0.51 27.25
CA ILE A 362 -0.13 -1.38 27.88
C ILE A 362 0.67 -0.60 28.92
N CYS A 363 0.99 0.64 28.61
CA CYS A 363 1.82 1.51 29.43
C CYS A 363 1.07 2.27 30.53
N GLY A 364 -0.29 2.11 30.61
CA GLY A 364 -1.11 2.82 31.60
C GLY A 364 -1.14 4.34 31.37
N ARG A 365 -1.07 4.77 30.12
CA ARG A 365 -1.32 6.15 29.69
C ARG A 365 -2.75 6.21 29.14
N THR A 366 -3.62 6.94 29.78
CA THR A 366 -4.99 7.24 29.34
C THR A 366 -5.01 8.58 28.61
#